data_3079a481e9266ae8d58bd0153cca5dcf
#
_entry.id   3079a481e9266ae8d58bd0153cca5dcf
#
_cell.length_a   1.000
_cell.length_b   1.000
_cell.length_c   1.000
_cell.angle_alpha   90.00
_cell.angle_beta   90.00
_cell.angle_gamma   90.00
#
_symmetry.space_group_name_H-M   'P 1'
#
loop_
_entity.id
_entity.type
_entity.pdbx_description
1 polymer ?
#
loop_
_entity_poly.entity_id
_entity_poly.type
_entity_poly.pdbx_seq_one_letter_code
_entity_poly.pdbx_strand_id
1 'polypeptide(L)'
;ASDGRIYFSDASDRFEQHDYMLDLLEARPHGRLLRFDPATGQSEVLLDGLYFANGVTLSQNEDYVLVNETYRYRITRFWLKGENAGSHDIFIDNLPGLPDNLQSDGSGTYWVALPSPRKDDADLLHRYPWLKAQVSKLPRLFWPKATPYGLVIAVNENGEIIQSLHDTSGTHLRMITSAKPVGDYLFLGSLENDRIGKLRIR
;
A
#
# COMPACT_ATOMS: atom_id res chain seq x y z
N ALA A 1 2.95 -17.50 -5.00
CA ALA A 1 4.26 -18.12 -4.75
C ALA A 1 4.50 -19.29 -5.70
N SER A 2 5.74 -19.70 -5.85
CA SER A 2 6.15 -20.83 -6.71
C SER A 2 5.57 -22.17 -6.27
N ASP A 3 5.23 -22.31 -5.00
CA ASP A 3 4.59 -23.49 -4.41
C ASP A 3 3.06 -23.50 -4.57
N GLY A 4 2.49 -22.50 -5.27
CA GLY A 4 1.06 -22.36 -5.49
C GLY A 4 0.30 -21.61 -4.40
N ARG A 5 0.94 -21.28 -3.26
CA ARG A 5 0.30 -20.48 -2.20
C ARG A 5 0.02 -19.06 -2.66
N ILE A 6 -1.07 -18.49 -2.17
CA ILE A 6 -1.51 -17.15 -2.50
C ILE A 6 -1.46 -16.28 -1.25
N TYR A 7 -0.73 -15.16 -1.35
CA TYR A 7 -0.63 -14.17 -0.29
C TYR A 7 -1.51 -12.97 -0.65
N PHE A 8 -2.31 -12.51 0.30
CA PHE A 8 -3.24 -11.42 0.08
C PHE A 8 -3.49 -10.65 1.38
N SER A 9 -3.96 -9.44 1.23
CA SER A 9 -4.34 -8.56 2.34
C SER A 9 -5.86 -8.52 2.51
N ASP A 10 -6.27 -8.30 3.76
CA ASP A 10 -7.58 -7.81 4.12
C ASP A 10 -7.38 -6.43 4.73
N ALA A 11 -7.94 -5.41 4.08
CA ALA A 11 -7.67 -4.02 4.46
C ALA A 11 -8.23 -3.68 5.84
N SER A 12 -9.41 -4.21 6.15
CA SER A 12 -10.08 -3.98 7.42
C SER A 12 -11.08 -5.10 7.71
N ASP A 13 -11.00 -5.70 8.89
CA ASP A 13 -12.01 -6.65 9.38
C ASP A 13 -13.22 -5.96 10.04
N ARG A 14 -13.22 -4.62 10.08
CA ARG A 14 -14.23 -3.79 10.73
C ARG A 14 -15.07 -2.96 9.77
N PHE A 15 -14.45 -2.36 8.76
CA PHE A 15 -15.11 -1.45 7.84
C PHE A 15 -15.20 -2.06 6.44
N GLU A 16 -16.33 -1.84 5.78
CA GLU A 16 -16.50 -2.21 4.39
C GLU A 16 -15.79 -1.20 3.47
N GLN A 17 -15.55 -1.59 2.21
CA GLN A 17 -14.82 -0.76 1.25
C GLN A 17 -15.41 0.65 1.08
N HIS A 18 -16.73 0.81 1.14
CA HIS A 18 -17.38 2.12 0.98
C HIS A 18 -17.21 3.03 2.22
N ASP A 19 -16.77 2.47 3.34
CA ASP A 19 -16.52 3.17 4.61
C ASP A 19 -15.02 3.32 4.92
N TYR A 20 -14.13 3.10 3.93
CA TYR A 20 -12.68 3.20 4.10
C TYR A 20 -12.22 4.52 4.75
N MET A 21 -12.96 5.62 4.50
CA MET A 21 -12.66 6.92 5.11
C MET A 21 -12.93 6.93 6.62
N LEU A 22 -13.90 6.15 7.11
CA LEU A 22 -14.11 5.99 8.55
C LEU A 22 -12.98 5.22 9.21
N ASP A 23 -12.45 4.20 8.52
CA ASP A 23 -11.28 3.46 8.97
C ASP A 23 -10.04 4.37 9.06
N LEU A 24 -9.80 5.21 8.02
CA LEU A 24 -8.75 6.25 8.05
C LEU A 24 -8.91 7.21 9.23
N LEU A 25 -10.13 7.67 9.49
CA LEU A 25 -10.42 8.59 10.59
C LEU A 25 -10.29 7.91 11.94
N GLU A 26 -10.69 6.64 12.09
CA GLU A 26 -10.47 5.88 13.31
C GLU A 26 -8.99 5.59 13.53
N ALA A 27 -8.24 5.28 12.46
CA ALA A 27 -6.81 4.97 12.45
C ALA A 27 -6.42 3.90 13.47
N ARG A 28 -7.14 2.78 13.45
CA ARG A 28 -6.85 1.60 14.24
C ARG A 28 -6.38 0.43 13.37
N PRO A 29 -5.70 -0.54 13.98
CA PRO A 29 -5.12 -1.66 13.25
C PRO A 29 -6.16 -2.76 13.01
N HIS A 30 -6.90 -2.67 11.91
CA HIS A 30 -7.94 -3.63 11.50
C HIS A 30 -7.53 -4.48 10.30
N GLY A 31 -6.34 -4.24 9.73
CA GLY A 31 -5.85 -4.93 8.55
C GLY A 31 -5.09 -6.22 8.88
N ARG A 32 -5.04 -7.14 7.90
CA ARG A 32 -4.40 -8.44 8.01
C ARG A 32 -3.63 -8.81 6.75
N LEU A 33 -2.55 -9.58 6.93
CA LEU A 33 -1.90 -10.34 5.86
C LEU A 33 -2.27 -11.80 6.00
N LEU A 34 -2.75 -12.41 4.93
CA LEU A 34 -3.21 -13.79 4.91
C LEU A 34 -2.47 -14.61 3.85
N ARG A 35 -2.45 -15.92 4.07
CA ARG A 35 -1.99 -16.92 3.12
C ARG A 35 -3.09 -17.96 2.87
N PHE A 36 -3.38 -18.22 1.61
CA PHE A 36 -4.25 -19.31 1.19
C PHE A 36 -3.41 -20.44 0.59
N ASP A 37 -3.69 -21.67 1.02
CA ASP A 37 -3.06 -22.88 0.48
C ASP A 37 -4.08 -23.64 -0.39
N PRO A 38 -3.92 -23.64 -1.73
CA PRO A 38 -4.86 -24.33 -2.63
C PRO A 38 -4.89 -25.86 -2.44
N ALA A 39 -3.79 -26.46 -1.93
CA ALA A 39 -3.72 -27.91 -1.72
C ALA A 39 -4.63 -28.38 -0.57
N THR A 40 -4.81 -27.54 0.45
CA THR A 40 -5.65 -27.85 1.62
C THR A 40 -6.99 -27.11 1.59
N GLY A 41 -7.13 -26.05 0.76
CA GLY A 41 -8.27 -25.15 0.75
C GLY A 41 -8.35 -24.25 1.98
N GLN A 42 -7.30 -24.12 2.76
CA GLN A 42 -7.30 -23.36 4.02
C GLN A 42 -6.61 -22.01 3.87
N SER A 43 -7.13 -21.02 4.60
CA SER A 43 -6.50 -19.72 4.80
C SER A 43 -6.02 -19.58 6.23
N GLU A 44 -4.88 -18.92 6.41
CA GLU A 44 -4.35 -18.55 7.71
C GLU A 44 -3.97 -17.07 7.76
N VAL A 45 -4.03 -16.46 8.92
CA VAL A 45 -3.56 -15.11 9.18
C VAL A 45 -2.08 -15.17 9.54
N LEU A 46 -1.23 -14.50 8.76
CA LEU A 46 0.21 -14.40 9.01
C LEU A 46 0.55 -13.19 9.91
N LEU A 47 -0.12 -12.06 9.66
CA LEU A 47 -0.04 -10.85 10.48
C LEU A 47 -1.44 -10.28 10.65
N ASP A 48 -1.75 -9.84 11.84
CA ASP A 48 -2.89 -8.99 12.16
C ASP A 48 -2.42 -7.62 12.68
N GLY A 49 -3.37 -6.76 12.99
CA GLY A 49 -3.05 -5.46 13.54
C GLY A 49 -2.34 -4.50 12.59
N LEU A 50 -2.55 -4.65 11.28
CA LEU A 50 -2.04 -3.74 10.25
C LEU A 50 -2.99 -2.55 10.05
N TYR A 51 -2.42 -1.40 9.67
CA TYR A 51 -3.18 -0.16 9.46
C TYR A 51 -3.60 -0.01 8.00
N PHE A 52 -4.75 -0.55 7.64
CA PHE A 52 -5.27 -0.66 6.28
C PHE A 52 -4.28 -1.40 5.38
N ALA A 53 -4.19 -2.72 5.57
CA ALA A 53 -3.34 -3.59 4.77
C ALA A 53 -3.79 -3.54 3.30
N ASN A 54 -2.89 -3.13 2.41
CA ASN A 54 -3.18 -2.93 0.99
C ASN A 54 -2.30 -3.84 0.13
N GLY A 55 -1.57 -3.32 -0.83
CA GLY A 55 -0.76 -4.09 -1.76
C GLY A 55 0.14 -5.12 -1.09
N VAL A 56 0.26 -6.28 -1.73
CA VAL A 56 1.10 -7.40 -1.29
C VAL A 56 1.99 -7.86 -2.43
N THR A 57 3.27 -8.10 -2.16
CA THR A 57 4.18 -8.70 -3.15
C THR A 57 5.22 -9.59 -2.47
N LEU A 58 5.68 -10.62 -3.17
CA LEU A 58 6.78 -11.47 -2.75
C LEU A 58 8.13 -10.86 -3.15
N SER A 59 9.18 -11.13 -2.37
CA SER A 59 10.56 -10.93 -2.82
C SER A 59 10.90 -11.87 -3.97
N GLN A 60 11.98 -11.55 -4.71
CA GLN A 60 12.41 -12.33 -5.87
C GLN A 60 12.60 -13.83 -5.55
N ASN A 61 13.20 -14.14 -4.40
CA ASN A 61 13.47 -15.52 -3.96
C ASN A 61 12.37 -16.09 -3.05
N GLU A 62 11.28 -15.34 -2.86
CA GLU A 62 10.21 -15.69 -1.93
C GLU A 62 10.72 -15.91 -0.48
N ASP A 63 11.72 -15.12 -0.06
CA ASP A 63 12.24 -15.16 1.29
C ASP A 63 11.36 -14.40 2.27
N TYR A 64 10.64 -13.42 1.74
CA TYR A 64 9.67 -12.62 2.49
C TYR A 64 8.53 -12.12 1.61
N VAL A 65 7.47 -11.69 2.26
CA VAL A 65 6.36 -10.97 1.65
C VAL A 65 6.32 -9.55 2.21
N LEU A 66 6.07 -8.56 1.34
CA LEU A 66 5.85 -7.17 1.70
C LEU A 66 4.36 -6.88 1.68
N VAL A 67 3.89 -6.10 2.65
CA VAL A 67 2.52 -5.60 2.72
C VAL A 67 2.52 -4.10 3.04
N ASN A 68 1.78 -3.32 2.26
CA ASN A 68 1.60 -1.89 2.49
C ASN A 68 0.64 -1.64 3.64
N GLU A 69 1.01 -0.72 4.55
CA GLU A 69 0.11 -0.16 5.56
C GLU A 69 -0.20 1.29 5.19
N THR A 70 -1.32 1.49 4.49
CA THR A 70 -1.70 2.77 3.87
C THR A 70 -1.71 3.92 4.88
N TYR A 71 -2.34 3.73 6.05
CA TYR A 71 -2.52 4.82 7.03
C TYR A 71 -1.31 5.06 7.93
N ARG A 72 -0.25 4.25 7.77
CA ARG A 72 1.01 4.41 8.49
C ARG A 72 2.15 4.88 7.61
N TYR A 73 1.90 5.10 6.32
CA TYR A 73 2.94 5.52 5.38
C TYR A 73 4.17 4.60 5.42
N ARG A 74 3.93 3.26 5.48
CA ARG A 74 5.02 2.29 5.61
C ARG A 74 4.73 0.99 4.86
N ILE A 75 5.78 0.19 4.70
CA ILE A 75 5.72 -1.17 4.20
C ILE A 75 6.26 -2.08 5.28
N THR A 76 5.50 -3.11 5.63
CA THR A 76 5.89 -4.14 6.58
C THR A 76 6.34 -5.37 5.82
N ARG A 77 7.42 -6.02 6.30
CA ARG A 77 7.96 -7.26 5.76
C ARG A 77 7.67 -8.40 6.72
N PHE A 78 7.15 -9.50 6.18
CA PHE A 78 6.97 -10.75 6.90
C PHE A 78 7.89 -11.81 6.30
N TRP A 79 8.75 -12.39 7.12
CA TRP A 79 9.74 -13.37 6.70
C TRP A 79 9.13 -14.75 6.52
N LEU A 80 9.35 -15.37 5.35
CA LEU A 80 8.86 -16.68 4.99
C LEU A 80 9.92 -17.76 5.17
N LYS A 81 11.22 -17.40 5.04
CA LYS A 81 12.36 -18.30 5.08
C LYS A 81 13.50 -17.76 5.95
N GLY A 82 14.48 -18.64 6.23
CA GLY A 82 15.67 -18.29 7.01
C GLY A 82 15.44 -18.27 8.51
N GLU A 83 16.41 -17.69 9.24
CA GLU A 83 16.39 -17.62 10.70
C GLU A 83 15.25 -16.75 11.26
N ASN A 84 14.78 -15.79 10.46
CA ASN A 84 13.70 -14.89 10.83
C ASN A 84 12.31 -15.39 10.41
N ALA A 85 12.17 -16.60 9.85
CA ALA A 85 10.90 -17.12 9.37
C ALA A 85 9.81 -17.04 10.44
N GLY A 86 8.64 -16.50 10.05
CA GLY A 86 7.52 -16.26 10.96
C GLY A 86 7.57 -14.93 11.74
N SER A 87 8.68 -14.18 11.64
CA SER A 87 8.78 -12.84 12.23
C SER A 87 8.48 -11.74 11.21
N HIS A 88 8.31 -10.52 11.68
CA HIS A 88 8.11 -9.34 10.83
C HIS A 88 8.92 -8.15 11.32
N ASP A 89 9.20 -7.23 10.40
CA ASP A 89 9.87 -5.95 10.67
C ASP A 89 9.31 -4.86 9.73
N ILE A 90 9.71 -3.62 9.97
CA ILE A 90 9.42 -2.51 9.06
C ILE A 90 10.44 -2.50 7.94
N PHE A 91 10.00 -2.73 6.70
CA PHE A 91 10.85 -2.69 5.52
C PHE A 91 11.24 -1.27 5.14
N ILE A 92 10.29 -0.34 5.12
CA ILE A 92 10.48 1.10 4.94
C ILE A 92 9.37 1.85 5.66
N ASP A 93 9.72 2.94 6.31
CA ASP A 93 8.79 3.83 7.02
C ASP A 93 8.85 5.25 6.44
N ASN A 94 7.88 6.07 6.83
CA ASN A 94 7.84 7.48 6.49
C ASN A 94 7.79 7.76 4.98
N LEU A 95 6.98 7.00 4.25
CA LEU A 95 6.77 7.17 2.82
C LEU A 95 6.20 8.56 2.49
N PRO A 96 6.47 9.09 1.28
CA PRO A 96 6.02 10.43 0.85
C PRO A 96 4.53 10.52 0.52
N GLY A 97 3.79 9.45 0.65
CA GLY A 97 2.34 9.36 0.38
C GLY A 97 1.73 8.09 0.92
N LEU A 98 0.43 7.95 0.75
CA LEU A 98 -0.34 6.76 1.16
C LEU A 98 -0.01 5.59 0.22
N PRO A 99 0.68 4.51 0.69
CA PRO A 99 0.97 3.37 -0.18
C PRO A 99 -0.30 2.56 -0.45
N ASP A 100 -0.52 2.23 -1.73
CA ASP A 100 -1.63 1.40 -2.20
C ASP A 100 -1.09 0.04 -2.69
N ASN A 101 -1.03 -0.22 -3.98
CA ASN A 101 -0.44 -1.46 -4.46
C ASN A 101 1.08 -1.33 -4.65
N LEU A 102 1.77 -2.46 -4.49
CA LEU A 102 3.18 -2.60 -4.83
C LEU A 102 3.42 -3.84 -5.69
N GLN A 103 4.42 -3.77 -6.55
CA GLN A 103 4.77 -4.86 -7.47
C GLN A 103 6.29 -5.01 -7.55
N SER A 104 6.77 -6.23 -7.38
CA SER A 104 8.16 -6.57 -7.68
C SER A 104 8.39 -6.60 -9.19
N ASP A 105 9.55 -6.12 -9.64
CA ASP A 105 10.01 -6.28 -11.03
C ASP A 105 10.75 -7.62 -11.27
N GLY A 106 10.90 -8.43 -10.24
CA GLY A 106 11.63 -9.69 -10.28
C GLY A 106 13.15 -9.53 -10.30
N SER A 107 13.68 -8.31 -10.07
CA SER A 107 15.12 -8.02 -10.03
C SER A 107 15.55 -7.26 -8.75
N GLY A 108 14.71 -7.27 -7.72
CA GLY A 108 14.97 -6.60 -6.44
C GLY A 108 14.46 -5.17 -6.36
N THR A 109 13.65 -4.72 -7.32
CA THR A 109 12.98 -3.41 -7.25
C THR A 109 11.49 -3.59 -7.01
N TYR A 110 10.94 -2.81 -6.10
CA TYR A 110 9.51 -2.76 -5.76
C TYR A 110 8.93 -1.42 -6.19
N TRP A 111 7.97 -1.46 -7.10
CA TRP A 111 7.24 -0.28 -7.55
C TRP A 111 6.00 -0.09 -6.69
N VAL A 112 5.90 1.06 -6.05
CA VAL A 112 4.83 1.39 -5.09
C VAL A 112 4.03 2.57 -5.62
N ALA A 113 2.72 2.37 -5.78
CA ALA A 113 1.79 3.42 -6.15
C ALA A 113 1.31 4.16 -4.89
N LEU A 114 1.26 5.48 -4.97
CA LEU A 114 0.89 6.38 -3.88
C LEU A 114 -0.23 7.32 -4.37
N PRO A 115 -1.52 6.95 -4.20
CA PRO A 115 -2.67 7.72 -4.72
C PRO A 115 -2.72 9.16 -4.25
N SER A 116 -2.21 9.44 -3.06
CA SER A 116 -2.17 10.78 -2.50
C SER A 116 -0.82 11.03 -1.82
N PRO A 117 -0.19 12.18 -2.07
CA PRO A 117 0.97 12.59 -1.30
C PRO A 117 0.60 12.83 0.16
N ARG A 118 1.59 12.72 1.03
CA ARG A 118 1.45 13.03 2.45
C ARG A 118 1.11 14.51 2.64
N LYS A 119 0.30 14.81 3.64
CA LYS A 119 -0.13 16.17 3.98
C LYS A 119 0.10 16.47 5.44
N ASP A 120 0.67 17.63 5.72
CA ASP A 120 0.98 18.08 7.10
C ASP A 120 -0.29 18.25 7.95
N ASP A 121 -1.40 18.69 7.36
CA ASP A 121 -2.69 18.82 8.04
C ASP A 121 -3.28 17.46 8.43
N ALA A 122 -3.14 16.43 7.59
CA ALA A 122 -3.53 15.07 7.91
C ALA A 122 -2.66 14.50 9.05
N ASP A 123 -1.34 14.75 9.00
CA ASP A 123 -0.41 14.34 10.06
C ASP A 123 -0.72 15.05 11.38
N LEU A 124 -1.11 16.32 11.36
CA LEU A 124 -1.56 17.04 12.54
C LEU A 124 -2.82 16.41 13.14
N LEU A 125 -3.79 16.04 12.29
CA LEU A 125 -5.00 15.35 12.74
C LEU A 125 -4.71 14.01 13.40
N HIS A 126 -3.67 13.28 12.96
CA HIS A 126 -3.27 12.01 13.57
C HIS A 126 -2.82 12.18 15.04
N ARG A 127 -2.30 13.34 15.42
CA ARG A 127 -1.91 13.63 16.80
C ARG A 127 -3.10 13.83 17.75
N TYR A 128 -4.29 14.10 17.19
CA TYR A 128 -5.49 14.41 17.97
C TYR A 128 -6.66 13.48 17.63
N PRO A 129 -6.69 12.24 18.15
CA PRO A 129 -7.74 11.25 17.83
C PRO A 129 -9.16 11.75 18.11
N TRP A 130 -9.33 12.59 19.17
CA TRP A 130 -10.62 13.18 19.51
C TRP A 130 -11.15 14.10 18.39
N LEU A 131 -10.26 14.84 17.71
CA LEU A 131 -10.64 15.71 16.61
C LEU A 131 -11.10 14.91 15.39
N LYS A 132 -10.41 13.80 15.08
CA LYS A 132 -10.83 12.86 14.02
C LYS A 132 -12.25 12.32 14.30
N ALA A 133 -12.55 11.98 15.56
CA ALA A 133 -13.87 11.54 15.95
C ALA A 133 -14.95 12.62 15.78
N GLN A 134 -14.60 13.91 15.82
CA GLN A 134 -15.56 14.97 15.46
C GLN A 134 -15.71 15.10 13.95
N VAL A 135 -14.60 15.02 13.20
CA VAL A 135 -14.63 15.06 11.72
C VAL A 135 -15.49 13.93 11.17
N SER A 136 -15.43 12.72 11.73
CA SER A 136 -16.25 11.58 11.27
C SER A 136 -17.76 11.79 11.41
N LYS A 137 -18.20 12.69 12.31
CA LYS A 137 -19.62 13.04 12.50
C LYS A 137 -20.12 14.10 11.54
N LEU A 138 -19.23 14.78 10.83
CA LEU A 138 -19.61 15.81 9.85
C LEU A 138 -20.15 15.14 8.58
N PRO A 139 -21.02 15.85 7.82
CA PRO A 139 -21.40 15.41 6.49
C PRO A 139 -20.16 15.13 5.62
N ARG A 140 -20.21 14.10 4.77
CA ARG A 140 -19.08 13.66 3.92
C ARG A 140 -18.47 14.79 3.05
N LEU A 141 -19.22 15.86 2.78
CA LEU A 141 -18.72 17.05 2.07
C LEU A 141 -17.55 17.74 2.79
N PHE A 142 -17.48 17.63 4.12
CA PHE A 142 -16.44 18.25 4.95
C PHE A 142 -15.28 17.29 5.27
N TRP A 143 -15.31 16.07 4.75
CA TRP A 143 -14.23 15.12 4.97
C TRP A 143 -12.99 15.48 4.15
N PRO A 144 -11.80 15.07 4.61
CA PRO A 144 -10.56 15.26 3.87
C PRO A 144 -10.68 14.67 2.47
N LYS A 145 -10.23 15.44 1.47
CA LYS A 145 -10.18 14.97 0.07
C LYS A 145 -8.74 14.69 -0.33
N ALA A 146 -8.56 13.65 -1.15
CA ALA A 146 -7.27 13.39 -1.78
C ALA A 146 -6.87 14.56 -2.69
N THR A 147 -5.57 14.80 -2.81
CA THR A 147 -5.04 15.78 -3.76
C THR A 147 -4.93 15.11 -5.12
N PRO A 148 -5.40 15.74 -6.22
CA PRO A 148 -5.13 15.25 -7.56
C PRO A 148 -3.62 15.29 -7.84
N TYR A 149 -2.98 14.15 -7.75
CA TYR A 149 -1.53 14.00 -7.88
C TYR A 149 -1.20 12.60 -8.40
N GLY A 150 -0.21 12.50 -9.26
CA GLY A 150 0.35 11.22 -9.69
C GLY A 150 1.69 10.98 -9.00
N LEU A 151 1.79 9.91 -8.21
CA LEU A 151 3.01 9.56 -7.50
C LEU A 151 3.25 8.06 -7.54
N VAL A 152 4.46 7.69 -7.94
CA VAL A 152 4.97 6.32 -7.87
C VAL A 152 6.43 6.37 -7.43
N ILE A 153 6.83 5.46 -6.56
CA ILE A 153 8.22 5.31 -6.15
C ILE A 153 8.74 3.91 -6.48
N ALA A 154 10.04 3.80 -6.70
CA ALA A 154 10.76 2.54 -6.74
C ALA A 154 11.62 2.40 -5.48
N VAL A 155 11.54 1.24 -4.83
CA VAL A 155 12.25 0.91 -3.60
C VAL A 155 13.12 -0.32 -3.85
N ASN A 156 14.38 -0.32 -3.40
CA ASN A 156 15.26 -1.48 -3.51
C ASN A 156 15.05 -2.48 -2.34
N GLU A 157 15.75 -3.61 -2.36
CA GLU A 157 15.66 -4.65 -1.31
C GLU A 157 16.11 -4.20 0.08
N ASN A 158 16.85 -3.08 0.18
CA ASN A 158 17.27 -2.48 1.44
C ASN A 158 16.22 -1.52 2.04
N GLY A 159 15.09 -1.31 1.35
CA GLY A 159 14.08 -0.34 1.77
C GLY A 159 14.45 1.11 1.43
N GLU A 160 15.33 1.34 0.45
CA GLU A 160 15.73 2.68 0.02
C GLU A 160 14.95 3.10 -1.23
N ILE A 161 14.44 4.34 -1.25
CA ILE A 161 13.80 4.91 -2.44
C ILE A 161 14.89 5.25 -3.44
N ILE A 162 14.89 4.55 -4.58
CA ILE A 162 15.87 4.73 -5.66
C ILE A 162 15.34 5.57 -6.83
N GLN A 163 14.03 5.73 -6.93
CA GLN A 163 13.39 6.56 -7.95
C GLN A 163 12.05 7.09 -7.45
N SER A 164 11.68 8.29 -7.91
CA SER A 164 10.40 8.91 -7.62
C SER A 164 9.85 9.57 -8.90
N LEU A 165 8.63 9.23 -9.28
CA LEU A 165 7.95 9.66 -10.49
C LEU A 165 6.72 10.47 -10.13
N HIS A 166 6.59 11.67 -10.66
CA HIS A 166 5.57 12.63 -10.27
C HIS A 166 4.81 13.22 -11.47
N ASP A 167 3.49 13.23 -11.39
CA ASP A 167 2.65 14.20 -12.12
C ASP A 167 2.05 15.17 -11.09
N THR A 168 2.78 16.27 -10.87
CA THR A 168 2.43 17.27 -9.85
C THR A 168 1.15 18.00 -10.17
N SER A 169 0.76 18.04 -11.44
CA SER A 169 -0.48 18.66 -11.90
C SER A 169 -1.69 17.72 -11.79
N GLY A 170 -1.46 16.42 -11.77
CA GLY A 170 -2.50 15.40 -11.84
C GLY A 170 -3.33 15.45 -13.13
N THR A 171 -2.81 16.11 -14.19
CA THR A 171 -3.55 16.28 -15.46
C THR A 171 -3.45 15.07 -16.36
N HIS A 172 -2.31 14.37 -16.36
CA HIS A 172 -2.13 13.16 -17.15
C HIS A 172 -2.61 11.93 -16.39
N LEU A 173 -2.09 11.76 -15.16
CA LEU A 173 -2.47 10.68 -14.27
C LEU A 173 -2.50 11.17 -12.83
N ARG A 174 -3.58 10.85 -12.12
CA ARG A 174 -3.76 11.15 -10.71
C ARG A 174 -4.34 9.95 -9.98
N MET A 175 -4.26 9.95 -8.66
CA MET A 175 -4.78 8.85 -7.84
C MET A 175 -4.28 7.49 -8.33
N ILE A 176 -2.96 7.38 -8.57
CA ILE A 176 -2.34 6.15 -9.08
C ILE A 176 -2.37 5.11 -7.97
N THR A 177 -3.04 3.99 -8.23
CA THR A 177 -3.23 2.89 -7.26
C THR A 177 -2.40 1.66 -7.59
N SER A 178 -1.92 1.54 -8.82
CA SER A 178 -1.06 0.41 -9.21
C SER A 178 0.04 0.84 -10.16
N ALA A 179 1.20 0.20 -10.04
CA ALA A 179 2.35 0.43 -10.89
C ALA A 179 3.00 -0.93 -11.22
N LYS A 180 2.73 -1.45 -12.43
CA LYS A 180 3.21 -2.77 -12.86
C LYS A 180 4.34 -2.65 -13.87
N PRO A 181 5.57 -3.09 -13.54
CA PRO A 181 6.66 -3.16 -14.47
C PRO A 181 6.47 -4.31 -15.48
N VAL A 182 6.67 -4.03 -16.76
CA VAL A 182 6.67 -5.02 -17.84
C VAL A 182 7.70 -4.62 -18.87
N GLY A 183 8.82 -5.34 -18.93
CA GLY A 183 9.97 -4.98 -19.75
C GLY A 183 10.50 -3.58 -19.42
N ASP A 184 10.64 -2.72 -20.43
CA ASP A 184 11.13 -1.34 -20.27
C ASP A 184 10.04 -0.34 -19.82
N TYR A 185 8.83 -0.82 -19.56
CA TYR A 185 7.69 0.05 -19.28
C TYR A 185 7.07 -0.21 -17.93
N LEU A 186 6.53 0.86 -17.36
CA LEU A 186 5.67 0.84 -16.18
C LEU A 186 4.24 1.14 -16.61
N PHE A 187 3.32 0.22 -16.31
CA PHE A 187 1.89 0.41 -16.53
C PHE A 187 1.24 0.88 -15.24
N LEU A 188 0.46 1.96 -15.34
CA LEU A 188 -0.09 2.69 -14.20
C LEU A 188 -1.62 2.65 -14.24
N GLY A 189 -2.23 2.11 -13.19
CA GLY A 189 -3.67 2.15 -12.96
C GLY A 189 -4.04 3.26 -11.98
N SER A 190 -5.25 3.80 -12.12
CA SER A 190 -5.76 4.92 -11.34
C SER A 190 -7.21 4.69 -10.92
N LEU A 191 -7.63 5.27 -9.79
CA LEU A 191 -9.03 5.28 -9.36
C LEU A 191 -9.90 6.28 -10.13
N GLU A 192 -9.31 7.35 -10.67
CA GLU A 192 -10.07 8.46 -11.24
C GLU A 192 -9.88 8.63 -12.76
N ASN A 193 -8.81 8.09 -13.33
CA ASN A 193 -8.58 8.22 -14.75
C ASN A 193 -9.32 7.13 -15.55
N ASP A 194 -9.80 7.48 -16.71
CA ASP A 194 -10.47 6.62 -17.69
C ASP A 194 -9.49 5.86 -18.60
N ARG A 195 -8.22 5.84 -18.24
CA ARG A 195 -7.11 5.32 -19.04
C ARG A 195 -6.04 4.63 -18.19
N ILE A 196 -5.25 3.78 -18.81
CA ILE A 196 -4.02 3.22 -18.22
C ILE A 196 -2.83 4.05 -18.68
N GLY A 197 -2.01 4.47 -17.73
CA GLY A 197 -0.73 5.11 -18.03
C GLY A 197 0.30 4.11 -18.50
N LYS A 198 1.18 4.54 -19.43
CA LYS A 198 2.36 3.78 -19.86
C LYS A 198 3.56 4.71 -19.88
N LEU A 199 4.54 4.41 -19.06
CA LEU A 199 5.77 5.19 -18.93
C LEU A 199 6.97 4.30 -19.22
N ARG A 200 7.94 4.81 -19.99
CA ARG A 200 9.23 4.13 -20.19
C ARG A 200 10.16 4.41 -19.01
N ILE A 201 10.75 3.35 -18.43
CA ILE A 201 11.59 3.41 -17.22
C ILE A 201 13.04 2.96 -17.46
N ARG A 202 13.34 2.44 -18.65
CA ARG A 202 14.70 2.03 -19.10
C ARG A 202 14.97 2.52 -20.50
#